data_a6db73b65bb8cf2758495030612cdf77
#
_entry.id   a6db73b65bb8cf2758495030612cdf77
#
_cell.length_a   1.000
_cell.length_b   1.000
_cell.length_c   1.000
_cell.angle_alpha   90.00
_cell.angle_beta   90.00
_cell.angle_gamma   90.00
#
_symmetry.space_group_name_H-M   'P 1'
#
loop_
_entity.id
_entity.type
_entity.pdbx_description
1 polymer ?
#
loop_
_entity_poly.entity_id
_entity_poly.type
_entity_poly.pdbx_seq_one_letter_code
_entity_poly.pdbx_strand_id
1 'polypeptide(L)'
;MKIIFISLVTLLIFTSFIMRDKQPEYYPSKGEQLINSTLAKAAKLIHEKYNIRPSGVGVAMPGGPIQEVTLCFDTKYSNTKEQLRELLIKISQELLDQINRNKELQEFIKEPPFTIKNVQIIIYNGLVA
;
A
#
# COMPACT_ATOMS: atom_id res chain seq x y z
N MET A 1 -32.00 -8.49 -48.45
CA MET A 1 -30.55 -8.29 -48.53
C MET A 1 -30.04 -7.17 -47.63
N LYS A 2 -30.76 -6.07 -47.44
CA LYS A 2 -30.28 -4.95 -46.55
C LYS A 2 -30.26 -5.30 -45.06
N ILE A 3 -31.12 -6.20 -44.60
CA ILE A 3 -31.24 -6.59 -43.17
C ILE A 3 -30.06 -7.46 -42.74
N ILE A 4 -29.52 -8.32 -43.61
CA ILE A 4 -28.39 -9.21 -43.34
C ILE A 4 -27.08 -8.42 -43.20
N PHE A 5 -26.95 -7.34 -43.97
CA PHE A 5 -25.75 -6.47 -43.94
C PHE A 5 -25.64 -5.67 -42.61
N ILE A 6 -26.77 -5.17 -42.11
CA ILE A 6 -26.83 -4.44 -40.83
C ILE A 6 -26.53 -5.36 -39.66
N SER A 7 -27.01 -6.62 -39.70
CA SER A 7 -26.75 -7.62 -38.67
C SER A 7 -25.25 -8.01 -38.59
N LEU A 8 -24.56 -8.11 -39.74
CA LEU A 8 -23.16 -8.45 -39.79
C LEU A 8 -22.27 -7.31 -39.28
N VAL A 9 -22.60 -6.07 -39.59
CA VAL A 9 -21.90 -4.87 -39.11
C VAL A 9 -22.10 -4.70 -37.60
N THR A 10 -23.30 -4.95 -37.09
CA THR A 10 -23.59 -4.88 -35.64
C THR A 10 -22.83 -5.97 -34.86
N LEU A 11 -22.70 -7.16 -35.44
CA LEU A 11 -21.93 -8.26 -34.84
C LEU A 11 -20.42 -7.95 -34.77
N LEU A 12 -19.87 -7.32 -35.79
CA LEU A 12 -18.46 -6.91 -35.85
C LEU A 12 -18.15 -5.79 -34.86
N ILE A 13 -19.06 -4.85 -34.66
CA ILE A 13 -18.91 -3.79 -33.65
C ILE A 13 -18.98 -4.38 -32.24
N PHE A 14 -19.86 -5.36 -32.01
CA PHE A 14 -19.98 -6.02 -30.71
C PHE A 14 -18.76 -6.85 -30.33
N THR A 15 -18.16 -7.57 -31.30
CA THR A 15 -16.95 -8.34 -31.06
C THR A 15 -15.72 -7.47 -30.81
N SER A 16 -15.62 -6.30 -31.47
CA SER A 16 -14.54 -5.36 -31.23
C SER A 16 -14.66 -4.67 -29.84
N PHE A 17 -15.85 -4.52 -29.32
CA PHE A 17 -16.09 -3.96 -27.97
C PHE A 17 -15.71 -4.95 -26.87
N ILE A 18 -15.96 -6.23 -27.03
CA ILE A 18 -15.61 -7.29 -26.09
C ILE A 18 -14.10 -7.54 -26.03
N MET A 19 -13.38 -7.33 -27.13
CA MET A 19 -11.91 -7.51 -27.17
C MET A 19 -11.12 -6.37 -26.53
N ARG A 20 -11.73 -5.22 -26.24
CA ARG A 20 -11.05 -4.05 -25.66
C ARG A 20 -10.88 -4.11 -24.16
N ASP A 21 -11.60 -4.98 -23.44
CA ASP A 21 -11.67 -4.97 -21.97
C ASP A 21 -10.77 -6.02 -21.29
N LYS A 22 -9.89 -6.69 -21.98
CA LYS A 22 -8.91 -7.55 -21.33
C LYS A 22 -7.67 -6.75 -20.98
N GLN A 23 -7.72 -6.01 -19.86
CA GLN A 23 -6.51 -5.55 -19.23
C GLN A 23 -5.73 -6.77 -18.71
N PRO A 24 -4.39 -6.81 -18.88
CA PRO A 24 -3.61 -7.88 -18.30
C PRO A 24 -3.83 -7.92 -16.79
N GLU A 25 -4.22 -9.07 -16.27
CA GLU A 25 -4.33 -9.28 -14.82
C GLU A 25 -2.97 -8.99 -14.17
N TYR A 26 -2.98 -8.06 -13.22
CA TYR A 26 -1.80 -7.72 -12.45
C TYR A 26 -1.58 -8.77 -11.36
N TYR A 27 -0.44 -9.45 -11.41
CA TYR A 27 -0.02 -10.39 -10.37
C TYR A 27 1.13 -9.76 -9.58
N PRO A 28 0.91 -9.46 -8.28
CA PRO A 28 1.98 -8.91 -7.46
C PRO A 28 3.13 -9.90 -7.30
N SER A 29 4.36 -9.39 -7.32
CA SER A 29 5.55 -10.20 -7.07
C SER A 29 5.57 -10.75 -5.63
N LYS A 30 6.40 -11.76 -5.36
CA LYS A 30 6.54 -12.31 -4.01
C LYS A 30 6.98 -11.25 -3.00
N GLY A 31 7.93 -10.39 -3.38
CA GLY A 31 8.38 -9.28 -2.54
C GLY A 31 7.27 -8.29 -2.21
N GLU A 32 6.45 -7.96 -3.20
CA GLU A 32 5.29 -7.09 -3.02
C GLU A 32 4.24 -7.72 -2.10
N GLN A 33 3.95 -9.00 -2.26
CA GLN A 33 3.02 -9.72 -1.38
C GLN A 33 3.53 -9.73 0.07
N LEU A 34 4.81 -10.00 0.27
CA LEU A 34 5.42 -10.05 1.60
C LEU A 34 5.42 -8.68 2.28
N ILE A 35 5.79 -7.62 1.56
CA ILE A 35 5.79 -6.28 2.15
C ILE A 35 4.37 -5.81 2.46
N ASN A 36 3.41 -6.07 1.58
CA ASN A 36 2.01 -5.69 1.82
C ASN A 36 1.43 -6.40 3.04
N SER A 37 1.69 -7.69 3.21
CA SER A 37 1.24 -8.44 4.39
C SER A 37 1.92 -7.96 5.67
N THR A 38 3.20 -7.61 5.62
CA THR A 38 3.96 -7.07 6.74
C THR A 38 3.42 -5.70 7.17
N LEU A 39 3.14 -4.82 6.20
CA LEU A 39 2.57 -3.50 6.45
C LEU A 39 1.15 -3.59 7.03
N ALA A 40 0.34 -4.54 6.54
CA ALA A 40 -1.00 -4.76 7.08
C ALA A 40 -0.95 -5.20 8.55
N LYS A 41 -0.05 -6.11 8.90
CA LYS A 41 0.15 -6.55 10.30
C LYS A 41 0.66 -5.40 11.18
N ALA A 42 1.63 -4.63 10.69
CA ALA A 42 2.15 -3.48 11.40
C ALA A 42 1.07 -2.41 11.64
N ALA A 43 0.29 -2.09 10.62
CA ALA A 43 -0.80 -1.12 10.73
C ALA A 43 -1.86 -1.56 11.76
N LYS A 44 -2.22 -2.83 11.76
CA LYS A 44 -3.16 -3.41 12.74
C LYS A 44 -2.62 -3.31 14.16
N LEU A 45 -1.36 -3.67 14.37
CA LEU A 45 -0.69 -3.59 15.66
C LEU A 45 -0.65 -2.16 16.19
N ILE A 46 -0.28 -1.21 15.34
CA ILE A 46 -0.21 0.21 15.65
C ILE A 46 -1.59 0.76 15.99
N HIS A 47 -2.62 0.38 15.23
CA HIS A 47 -4.00 0.74 15.51
C HIS A 47 -4.43 0.26 16.91
N GLU A 48 -4.14 -0.98 17.25
CA GLU A 48 -4.50 -1.57 18.55
C GLU A 48 -3.75 -0.91 19.72
N LYS A 49 -2.45 -0.60 19.53
CA LYS A 49 -1.62 0.00 20.60
C LYS A 49 -1.90 1.48 20.84
N TYR A 50 -2.10 2.25 19.78
CA TYR A 50 -2.13 3.72 19.86
C TYR A 50 -3.49 4.33 19.55
N ASN A 51 -4.48 3.52 19.23
CA ASN A 51 -5.85 3.94 18.91
C ASN A 51 -5.91 5.01 17.81
N ILE A 52 -5.12 4.80 16.77
CA ILE A 52 -5.13 5.60 15.54
C ILE A 52 -5.57 4.74 14.37
N ARG A 53 -6.24 5.34 13.39
CA ARG A 53 -6.83 4.59 12.28
C ARG A 53 -5.89 4.59 11.07
N PRO A 54 -5.51 3.40 10.54
CA PRO A 54 -4.79 3.34 9.27
C PRO A 54 -5.64 3.91 8.14
N SER A 55 -5.07 4.81 7.34
CA SER A 55 -5.77 5.48 6.24
C SER A 55 -5.10 5.33 4.89
N GLY A 56 -3.87 4.85 4.84
CA GLY A 56 -3.17 4.63 3.59
C GLY A 56 -1.88 3.87 3.76
N VAL A 57 -1.43 3.26 2.69
CA VAL A 57 -0.19 2.51 2.60
C VAL A 57 0.46 2.76 1.25
N GLY A 58 1.79 2.83 1.23
CA GLY A 58 2.56 2.97 0.01
C GLY A 58 3.86 2.19 0.09
N VAL A 59 4.31 1.69 -1.05
CA VAL A 59 5.60 1.00 -1.19
C VAL A 59 6.30 1.52 -2.45
N ALA A 60 7.56 1.92 -2.32
CA ALA A 60 8.41 2.26 -3.45
C ALA A 60 9.37 1.11 -3.75
N MET A 61 9.26 0.57 -4.95
CA MET A 61 10.08 -0.55 -5.44
C MET A 61 10.70 -0.23 -6.81
N PRO A 62 11.51 0.85 -6.93
CA PRO A 62 12.11 1.21 -8.21
C PRO A 62 13.10 0.13 -8.64
N GLY A 63 12.86 -0.45 -9.83
CA GLY A 63 13.70 -1.53 -10.35
C GLY A 63 13.48 -2.90 -9.70
N GLY A 64 12.49 -3.05 -8.81
CA GLY A 64 12.11 -4.32 -8.17
C GLY A 64 12.33 -4.40 -6.66
N PRO A 65 13.54 -4.12 -6.11
CA PRO A 65 13.77 -4.17 -4.67
C PRO A 65 13.00 -3.09 -3.89
N ILE A 66 12.58 -3.44 -2.67
CA ILE A 66 11.86 -2.53 -1.78
C ILE A 66 12.83 -1.47 -1.25
N GLN A 67 12.54 -0.20 -1.51
CA GLN A 67 13.39 0.92 -1.10
C GLN A 67 12.76 1.76 0.01
N GLU A 68 11.45 1.98 -0.03
CA GLU A 68 10.75 2.83 0.93
C GLU A 68 9.33 2.34 1.16
N VAL A 69 8.84 2.52 2.38
CA VAL A 69 7.46 2.24 2.75
C VAL A 69 6.82 3.46 3.41
N THR A 70 5.52 3.62 3.20
CA THR A 70 4.73 4.71 3.78
C THR A 70 3.50 4.14 4.47
N LEU A 71 3.24 4.58 5.69
CA LEU A 71 1.97 4.36 6.39
C LEU A 71 1.33 5.69 6.76
N CYS A 72 0.05 5.79 6.50
CA CYS A 72 -0.76 6.95 6.84
C CYS A 72 -1.78 6.57 7.92
N PHE A 73 -1.99 7.46 8.87
CA PHE A 73 -2.95 7.27 9.96
C PHE A 73 -3.76 8.54 10.18
N ASP A 74 -4.99 8.36 10.67
CA ASP A 74 -5.84 9.44 11.15
C ASP A 74 -5.98 9.34 12.65
N THR A 75 -5.88 10.46 13.35
CA THR A 75 -6.18 10.53 14.77
C THR A 75 -7.63 10.98 14.97
N LYS A 76 -8.29 10.40 15.97
CA LYS A 76 -9.67 10.76 16.31
C LYS A 76 -9.76 12.14 16.97
N TYR A 77 -8.76 12.48 17.79
CA TYR A 77 -8.68 13.75 18.51
C TYR A 77 -7.41 14.48 18.12
N SER A 78 -7.46 15.81 18.19
CA SER A 78 -6.28 16.64 17.97
C SER A 78 -5.25 16.40 19.05
N ASN A 79 -4.01 16.12 18.63
CA ASN A 79 -2.86 15.96 19.50
C ASN A 79 -2.00 17.21 19.48
N THR A 80 -1.26 17.46 20.56
CA THR A 80 -0.25 18.50 20.60
C THR A 80 0.95 18.12 19.74
N LYS A 81 1.81 19.08 19.45
CA LYS A 81 3.06 18.85 18.69
C LYS A 81 3.96 17.81 19.36
N GLU A 82 4.08 17.89 20.69
CA GLU A 82 4.86 16.96 21.49
C GLU A 82 4.28 15.54 21.45
N GLN A 83 2.97 15.41 21.56
CA GLN A 83 2.27 14.14 21.45
C GLN A 83 2.45 13.50 20.07
N LEU A 84 2.37 14.30 19.01
CA LEU A 84 2.61 13.83 17.64
C LEU A 84 4.06 13.36 17.42
N ARG A 85 5.03 14.08 17.97
CA ARG A 85 6.44 13.67 17.88
C ARG A 85 6.68 12.34 18.56
N GLU A 86 6.17 12.17 19.77
CA GLU A 86 6.28 10.92 20.52
C GLU A 86 5.61 9.77 19.76
N LEU A 87 4.42 10.01 19.23
CA LEU A 87 3.66 9.03 18.46
C LEU A 87 4.42 8.62 17.18
N LEU A 88 4.97 9.57 16.43
CA LEU A 88 5.77 9.31 15.23
C LEU A 88 6.99 8.43 15.55
N ILE A 89 7.69 8.69 16.65
CA ILE A 89 8.85 7.89 17.07
C ILE A 89 8.42 6.45 17.38
N LYS A 90 7.37 6.27 18.15
CA LYS A 90 6.86 4.95 18.54
C LYS A 90 6.36 4.15 17.35
N ILE A 91 5.60 4.76 16.46
CA ILE A 91 5.09 4.13 15.24
C ILE A 91 6.24 3.72 14.30
N SER A 92 7.22 4.60 14.13
CA SER A 92 8.38 4.31 13.29
C SER A 92 9.17 3.12 13.81
N GLN A 93 9.38 3.03 15.11
CA GLN A 93 10.06 1.90 15.76
C GLN A 93 9.29 0.60 15.58
N GLU A 94 7.97 0.62 15.80
CA GLU A 94 7.11 -0.57 15.59
C GLU A 94 7.18 -1.06 14.15
N LEU A 95 7.10 -0.16 13.19
CA LEU A 95 7.16 -0.51 11.77
C LEU A 95 8.54 -1.09 11.40
N LEU A 96 9.62 -0.46 11.83
CA LEU A 96 10.98 -0.96 11.59
C LEU A 96 11.18 -2.36 12.20
N ASP A 97 10.69 -2.58 13.42
CA ASP A 97 10.77 -3.87 14.08
C ASP A 97 10.01 -4.96 13.29
N GLN A 98 8.80 -4.66 12.83
CA GLN A 98 8.01 -5.61 12.03
C GLN A 98 8.69 -5.97 10.72
N ILE A 99 9.25 -4.99 10.01
CA ILE A 99 9.93 -5.22 8.74
C ILE A 99 11.22 -6.01 8.97
N ASN A 100 12.05 -5.60 9.93
CA ASN A 100 13.38 -6.19 10.14
C ASN A 100 13.35 -7.56 10.82
N ARG A 101 12.26 -7.92 11.50
CA ARG A 101 12.04 -9.28 12.03
C ARG A 101 11.64 -10.29 10.97
N ASN A 102 11.07 -9.83 9.86
CA ASN A 102 10.64 -10.71 8.78
C ASN A 102 11.84 -11.12 7.93
N LYS A 103 12.36 -12.32 8.20
CA LYS A 103 13.56 -12.84 7.53
C LYS A 103 13.36 -13.10 6.05
N GLU A 104 12.17 -13.56 5.65
CA GLU A 104 11.83 -13.82 4.25
C GLU A 104 11.80 -12.52 3.44
N LEU A 105 11.43 -11.42 4.07
CA LEU A 105 11.34 -10.11 3.43
C LEU A 105 12.71 -9.52 3.10
N GLN A 106 13.76 -9.86 3.86
CA GLN A 106 15.07 -9.20 3.76
C GLN A 106 15.71 -9.34 2.37
N GLU A 107 15.53 -10.46 1.69
CA GLU A 107 16.07 -10.67 0.34
C GLU A 107 15.45 -9.74 -0.72
N PHE A 108 14.26 -9.17 -0.44
CA PHE A 108 13.56 -8.26 -1.34
C PHE A 108 13.80 -6.79 -1.03
N ILE A 109 14.53 -6.49 0.03
CA ILE A 109 14.89 -5.12 0.43
C ILE A 109 16.18 -4.71 -0.27
N LYS A 110 16.22 -3.49 -0.81
CA LYS A 110 17.36 -2.98 -1.56
C LYS A 110 18.65 -2.97 -0.74
N GLU A 111 18.59 -2.44 0.47
CA GLU A 111 19.71 -2.36 1.41
C GLU A 111 19.23 -2.74 2.82
N PRO A 112 19.18 -4.06 3.13
CA PRO A 112 18.75 -4.48 4.46
C PRO A 112 19.83 -4.21 5.52
N PRO A 113 19.46 -3.90 6.78
CA PRO A 113 18.09 -3.74 7.27
C PRO A 113 17.49 -2.37 6.93
N PHE A 114 16.17 -2.25 7.01
CA PHE A 114 15.52 -0.95 6.92
C PHE A 114 15.93 -0.06 8.07
N THR A 115 16.11 1.22 7.76
CA THR A 115 16.38 2.29 8.73
C THR A 115 15.27 3.33 8.68
N ILE A 116 15.35 4.31 9.55
CA ILE A 116 14.38 5.42 9.58
C ILE A 116 14.34 6.18 8.24
N LYS A 117 15.38 6.14 7.45
CA LYS A 117 15.45 6.77 6.12
C LYS A 117 14.55 6.07 5.08
N ASN A 118 14.20 4.81 5.33
CA ASN A 118 13.40 4.00 4.42
C ASN A 118 11.90 4.02 4.76
N VAL A 119 11.51 4.74 5.82
CA VAL A 119 10.16 4.74 6.36
C VAL A 119 9.59 6.15 6.35
N GLN A 120 8.36 6.29 5.86
CA GLN A 120 7.60 7.53 5.96
C GLN A 120 6.32 7.26 6.75
N ILE A 121 6.07 8.03 7.80
CA ILE A 121 4.83 8.00 8.55
C ILE A 121 4.13 9.34 8.42
N ILE A 122 2.88 9.31 8.01
CA ILE A 122 2.05 10.51 7.86
C ILE A 122 0.86 10.38 8.83
N ILE A 123 0.69 11.36 9.69
CA ILE A 123 -0.42 11.42 10.64
C ILE A 123 -1.29 12.63 10.30
N TYR A 124 -2.54 12.35 9.96
CA TYR A 124 -3.57 13.39 9.77
C TYR A 124 -4.22 13.64 11.12
N ASN A 125 -3.89 14.77 11.71
CA ASN A 125 -4.23 15.08 13.10
C ASN A 125 -5.62 15.72 13.21
N GLY A 126 -6.55 15.00 13.84
CA GLY A 126 -7.90 15.53 14.13
C GLY A 126 -8.79 15.70 12.90
N LEU A 127 -8.56 14.96 11.80
CA LEU A 127 -9.35 15.06 10.56
C LEU A 127 -10.67 14.28 10.61
N VAL A 128 -10.86 13.45 11.61
CA VAL A 128 -12.10 12.67 11.74
C VAL A 128 -13.08 13.50 12.55
N ALA A 129 -14.01 14.11 11.85
CA ALA A 129 -15.14 14.80 12.48
C ALA A 129 -16.11 13.81 13.12
#